data_c1aea82aec3dc44df10f9af6ff262691
#
_entry.id   c1aea82aec3dc44df10f9af6ff262691
#
_cell.length_a   1.000
_cell.length_b   1.000
_cell.length_c   1.000
_cell.angle_alpha   90.00
_cell.angle_beta   90.00
_cell.angle_gamma   90.00
#
_symmetry.space_group_name_H-M   'P 1'
#
loop_
_entity.id
_entity.type
_entity.pdbx_description
1 polymer ?
#
loop_
_entity_poly.entity_id
_entity_poly.type
_entity_poly.pdbx_seq_one_letter_code
_entity_poly.pdbx_strand_id
1 'polypeptide(L)'
;MLHKLFRRAAGMVSSVRTALLAGAAILLASAVVAVPASAADATVIDAVGQPLGIAYGPDGALYVSDYNWVGGVSVHQPGEAQASRHITVGHFSTSLAVTAGGTVYVLQHTESQQTELGVVAPGASRVSATIPLTQGNHWLAAAPDGSLYVASPSEGTVSVVPPGGTHVERVLDAGPFPVEVAVAGDGTAYAANQHAGTVAVIPAGAAGPSHTVDVGRTSSPHGIAVAPDGTVYVANVLSGDVAVIEPAGTTVSQRIRVGRGPQEVAVGPDGTVYVTNSVDNTVSVIPPGADAVAQTLPTGRDPGRLAIGADGSVAVVNRGSKTVTVFDGGPDGSAAAAAAATPSAPPSEGTVIAEGSFDVALPAVAAGAGALVLAGAAILVAVLRRRRSSRITYRPPH
;
A
#
# COMPACT_ATOMS: atom_id res chain seq x y z
N MET A 1 66.25 -16.31 -44.38
CA MET A 1 65.19 -15.34 -44.12
C MET A 1 63.89 -15.96 -43.78
N LEU A 2 63.65 -17.25 -44.01
CA LEU A 2 62.42 -17.97 -43.70
C LEU A 2 62.26 -18.44 -42.23
N HIS A 3 63.39 -18.55 -41.50
CA HIS A 3 63.35 -19.12 -40.12
C HIS A 3 62.90 -18.11 -39.00
N LYS A 4 62.84 -16.78 -39.33
CA LYS A 4 62.31 -15.76 -38.41
C LYS A 4 60.79 -15.52 -38.49
N LEU A 5 60.13 -15.96 -39.55
CA LEU A 5 58.67 -15.84 -39.74
C LEU A 5 57.88 -16.92 -38.99
N PHE A 6 58.46 -18.12 -38.82
CA PHE A 6 57.80 -19.22 -38.12
C PHE A 6 57.75 -19.05 -36.57
N ARG A 7 58.68 -18.30 -35.99
CA ARG A 7 58.66 -18.02 -34.55
C ARG A 7 57.66 -16.95 -34.12
N ARG A 8 57.19 -16.09 -35.05
CA ARG A 8 56.17 -15.08 -34.76
C ARG A 8 54.73 -15.62 -34.83
N ALA A 9 54.50 -16.67 -35.61
CA ALA A 9 53.18 -17.29 -35.74
C ALA A 9 52.84 -18.20 -34.55
N ALA A 10 53.82 -18.85 -33.93
CA ALA A 10 53.63 -19.71 -32.77
C ALA A 10 53.32 -18.93 -31.46
N GLY A 11 53.80 -17.68 -31.35
CA GLY A 11 53.52 -16.82 -30.20
C GLY A 11 52.12 -16.19 -30.21
N MET A 12 51.53 -16.01 -31.40
CA MET A 12 50.19 -15.39 -31.54
C MET A 12 49.05 -16.39 -31.30
N VAL A 13 49.26 -17.68 -31.51
CA VAL A 13 48.25 -18.72 -31.26
C VAL A 13 48.14 -19.06 -29.78
N SER A 14 49.23 -18.89 -28.99
CA SER A 14 49.19 -19.12 -27.54
C SER A 14 48.46 -17.98 -26.78
N SER A 15 48.61 -16.72 -27.24
CA SER A 15 47.94 -15.56 -26.58
C SER A 15 46.43 -15.49 -26.83
N VAL A 16 45.97 -16.02 -27.98
CA VAL A 16 44.52 -16.07 -28.30
C VAL A 16 43.79 -17.17 -27.50
N ARG A 17 44.48 -18.28 -27.18
CA ARG A 17 43.86 -19.35 -26.34
C ARG A 17 43.78 -18.98 -24.86
N THR A 18 44.66 -18.15 -24.35
CA THR A 18 44.62 -17.68 -22.96
C THR A 18 43.61 -16.56 -22.79
N ALA A 19 43.36 -15.75 -23.80
CA ALA A 19 42.34 -14.71 -23.77
C ALA A 19 40.90 -15.25 -23.91
N LEU A 20 40.70 -16.41 -24.59
CA LEU A 20 39.39 -17.06 -24.71
C LEU A 20 38.98 -17.88 -23.48
N LEU A 21 39.93 -18.30 -22.63
CA LEU A 21 39.64 -18.98 -21.37
C LEU A 21 39.45 -18.01 -20.20
N ALA A 22 39.94 -16.78 -20.30
CA ALA A 22 39.67 -15.72 -19.31
C ALA A 22 38.34 -14.98 -19.55
N GLY A 23 37.80 -15.02 -20.78
CA GLY A 23 36.52 -14.40 -21.13
C GLY A 23 35.27 -15.27 -20.84
N ALA A 24 35.42 -16.58 -20.60
CA ALA A 24 34.33 -17.49 -20.29
C ALA A 24 34.02 -17.63 -18.79
N ALA A 25 34.84 -17.02 -17.92
CA ALA A 25 34.68 -17.12 -16.46
C ALA A 25 33.97 -15.93 -15.82
N ILE A 26 33.48 -14.93 -16.58
CA ILE A 26 32.85 -13.69 -16.02
C ILE A 26 31.38 -13.52 -16.41
N LEU A 27 30.74 -14.53 -16.98
CA LEU A 27 29.31 -14.47 -17.32
C LEU A 27 28.49 -15.58 -16.67
N LEU A 28 28.86 -15.99 -15.47
CA LEU A 28 27.98 -16.64 -14.49
C LEU A 28 27.63 -15.58 -13.41
N ALA A 29 27.15 -14.41 -13.82
CA ALA A 29 26.37 -13.55 -12.96
C ALA A 29 25.07 -14.28 -12.68
N SER A 30 24.98 -14.82 -11.48
CA SER A 30 23.84 -15.38 -10.80
C SER A 30 22.53 -14.69 -11.23
N ALA A 31 21.79 -15.33 -12.14
CA ALA A 31 20.34 -15.21 -12.08
C ALA A 31 19.98 -15.80 -10.71
N VAL A 32 19.80 -14.95 -9.72
CA VAL A 32 19.03 -15.29 -8.53
C VAL A 32 17.63 -15.57 -9.07
N VAL A 33 17.36 -16.84 -9.38
CA VAL A 33 15.99 -17.33 -9.49
C VAL A 33 15.44 -17.06 -8.09
N ALA A 34 14.62 -16.03 -7.96
CA ALA A 34 13.81 -15.85 -6.77
C ALA A 34 13.02 -17.14 -6.62
N VAL A 35 13.45 -18.01 -5.70
CA VAL A 35 12.66 -19.14 -5.24
C VAL A 35 11.38 -18.47 -4.73
N PRO A 36 10.18 -18.83 -5.23
CA PRO A 36 8.97 -18.34 -4.62
C PRO A 36 9.07 -18.72 -3.15
N ALA A 37 9.10 -17.73 -2.26
CA ALA A 37 9.04 -17.99 -0.83
C ALA A 37 7.85 -18.93 -0.64
N SER A 38 8.07 -20.02 0.08
CA SER A 38 6.99 -20.85 0.60
C SER A 38 5.93 -19.88 1.12
N ALA A 39 4.68 -20.01 0.65
CA ALA A 39 3.61 -19.21 1.15
C ALA A 39 3.70 -19.26 2.66
N ALA A 40 4.12 -18.16 3.30
CA ALA A 40 4.04 -18.04 4.73
C ALA A 40 2.63 -18.46 5.11
N ASP A 41 2.47 -19.19 6.20
CA ASP A 41 1.16 -19.66 6.65
C ASP A 41 0.24 -18.45 6.81
N ALA A 42 -0.49 -18.13 5.73
CA ALA A 42 -1.37 -16.99 5.69
C ALA A 42 -2.78 -17.44 6.03
N THR A 43 -3.36 -16.82 7.04
CA THR A 43 -4.78 -17.00 7.37
C THR A 43 -5.62 -16.10 6.46
N VAL A 44 -6.67 -16.68 5.85
CA VAL A 44 -7.64 -15.92 5.04
C VAL A 44 -8.94 -15.81 5.82
N ILE A 45 -9.38 -14.59 6.03
CA ILE A 45 -10.63 -14.24 6.70
C ILE A 45 -11.63 -13.81 5.63
N ASP A 46 -12.80 -14.44 5.57
CA ASP A 46 -13.90 -13.98 4.73
C ASP A 46 -14.51 -12.72 5.33
N ALA A 47 -14.40 -11.61 4.63
CA ALA A 47 -14.97 -10.36 5.08
C ALA A 47 -16.48 -10.31 4.79
N VAL A 48 -17.24 -9.76 5.72
CA VAL A 48 -18.65 -9.47 5.51
C VAL A 48 -18.77 -8.20 4.66
N GLY A 49 -19.31 -8.31 3.45
CA GLY A 49 -19.56 -7.16 2.58
C GLY A 49 -18.37 -6.71 1.72
N GLN A 50 -18.00 -5.43 1.78
CA GLN A 50 -16.89 -4.84 1.04
C GLN A 50 -15.85 -4.27 2.01
N PRO A 51 -14.83 -5.04 2.38
CA PRO A 51 -13.82 -4.58 3.33
C PRO A 51 -13.02 -3.42 2.72
N LEU A 52 -12.78 -2.38 3.51
CA LEU A 52 -12.04 -1.21 3.04
C LEU A 52 -11.01 -0.72 4.06
N GLY A 53 -11.41 -0.35 5.28
CA GLY A 53 -10.51 0.05 6.35
C GLY A 53 -10.09 -1.13 7.23
N ILE A 54 -8.89 -1.06 7.80
CA ILE A 54 -8.33 -2.10 8.66
C ILE A 54 -7.42 -1.48 9.71
N ALA A 55 -7.45 -1.97 10.95
CA ALA A 55 -6.51 -1.62 11.99
C ALA A 55 -6.42 -2.73 13.05
N TYR A 56 -5.28 -2.83 13.71
CA TYR A 56 -5.13 -3.63 14.92
C TYR A 56 -5.46 -2.81 16.16
N GLY A 57 -6.09 -3.45 17.12
CA GLY A 57 -6.25 -2.93 18.48
C GLY A 57 -5.04 -3.23 19.38
N PRO A 58 -4.95 -2.60 20.55
CA PRO A 58 -3.87 -2.82 21.49
C PRO A 58 -3.86 -4.24 22.10
N ASP A 59 -4.98 -4.97 21.99
CA ASP A 59 -5.17 -6.35 22.39
C ASP A 59 -4.84 -7.36 21.27
N GLY A 60 -4.34 -6.89 20.13
CA GLY A 60 -4.07 -7.69 18.93
C GLY A 60 -5.32 -8.04 18.13
N ALA A 61 -6.51 -7.62 18.54
CA ALA A 61 -7.73 -7.83 17.76
C ALA A 61 -7.69 -7.02 16.46
N LEU A 62 -8.16 -7.62 15.38
CA LEU A 62 -8.22 -7.01 14.06
C LEU A 62 -9.61 -6.42 13.82
N TYR A 63 -9.67 -5.15 13.45
CA TYR A 63 -10.86 -4.40 13.11
C TYR A 63 -10.93 -4.17 11.61
N VAL A 64 -12.04 -4.56 10.98
CA VAL A 64 -12.23 -4.41 9.52
C VAL A 64 -13.53 -3.68 9.24
N SER A 65 -13.47 -2.54 8.55
CA SER A 65 -14.67 -1.80 8.16
C SER A 65 -15.31 -2.34 6.89
N ASP A 66 -16.62 -2.23 6.80
CA ASP A 66 -17.42 -2.66 5.67
C ASP A 66 -18.01 -1.45 4.93
N TYR A 67 -17.57 -1.24 3.69
CA TYR A 67 -18.04 -0.16 2.82
C TYR A 67 -19.34 -0.55 2.12
N ASN A 68 -20.45 -0.47 2.83
CA ASN A 68 -21.78 -0.65 2.25
C ASN A 68 -22.81 0.27 2.93
N TRP A 69 -24.07 0.24 2.45
CA TRP A 69 -25.13 1.07 2.99
C TRP A 69 -25.44 0.78 4.47
N VAL A 70 -25.31 -0.44 4.91
CA VAL A 70 -25.51 -0.85 6.30
C VAL A 70 -24.19 -0.87 7.05
N GLY A 71 -23.25 -0.06 6.80
CA GLY A 71 -21.91 -0.02 7.38
C GLY A 71 -21.72 -0.78 8.70
N GLY A 72 -20.51 -1.26 8.92
CA GLY A 72 -20.17 -2.00 10.14
C GLY A 72 -18.67 -2.17 10.30
N VAL A 73 -18.25 -2.60 11.47
CA VAL A 73 -16.89 -3.03 11.72
C VAL A 73 -16.92 -4.43 12.33
N SER A 74 -16.31 -5.39 11.68
CA SER A 74 -16.08 -6.71 12.26
C SER A 74 -14.82 -6.70 13.11
N VAL A 75 -14.85 -7.41 14.24
CA VAL A 75 -13.71 -7.53 15.14
C VAL A 75 -13.35 -9.00 15.25
N HIS A 76 -12.10 -9.33 14.92
CA HIS A 76 -11.56 -10.68 14.96
C HIS A 76 -10.48 -10.77 16.02
N GLN A 77 -10.56 -11.79 16.89
CA GLN A 77 -9.52 -12.03 17.88
C GLN A 77 -8.27 -12.63 17.19
N PRO A 78 -7.08 -12.51 17.78
CA PRO A 78 -5.86 -13.09 17.22
C PRO A 78 -6.04 -14.59 16.88
N GLY A 79 -5.72 -14.94 15.63
CA GLY A 79 -5.86 -16.29 15.09
C GLY A 79 -7.29 -16.75 14.75
N GLU A 80 -8.31 -15.92 14.95
CA GLU A 80 -9.70 -16.28 14.65
C GLU A 80 -10.13 -15.74 13.27
N ALA A 81 -10.57 -16.64 12.39
CA ALA A 81 -11.16 -16.26 11.11
C ALA A 81 -12.59 -15.71 11.25
N GLN A 82 -13.31 -16.09 12.29
CA GLN A 82 -14.68 -15.63 12.55
C GLN A 82 -14.65 -14.34 13.38
N ALA A 83 -15.54 -13.40 13.05
CA ALA A 83 -15.71 -12.20 13.85
C ALA A 83 -16.30 -12.56 15.23
N SER A 84 -15.60 -12.17 16.29
CA SER A 84 -16.04 -12.32 17.67
C SER A 84 -17.10 -11.28 18.04
N ARG A 85 -17.10 -10.14 17.33
CA ARG A 85 -18.02 -9.01 17.56
C ARG A 85 -18.23 -8.20 16.29
N HIS A 86 -19.42 -7.62 16.17
CA HIS A 86 -19.74 -6.61 15.16
C HIS A 86 -20.08 -5.27 15.84
N ILE A 87 -19.54 -4.19 15.31
CA ILE A 87 -19.83 -2.83 15.74
C ILE A 87 -20.73 -2.18 14.70
N THR A 88 -21.90 -1.73 15.13
CA THR A 88 -22.81 -0.96 14.28
C THR A 88 -22.31 0.47 14.18
N VAL A 89 -22.09 0.93 12.95
CA VAL A 89 -21.66 2.29 12.62
C VAL A 89 -22.62 2.92 11.61
N GLY A 90 -22.35 4.13 11.15
CA GLY A 90 -23.08 4.77 10.07
C GLY A 90 -22.86 4.10 8.71
N HIS A 91 -23.29 4.76 7.65
CA HIS A 91 -23.22 4.22 6.29
C HIS A 91 -21.81 4.35 5.71
N PHE A 92 -21.43 3.45 4.80
CA PHE A 92 -20.20 3.53 4.02
C PHE A 92 -18.95 3.78 4.87
N SER A 93 -18.70 2.91 5.85
CA SER A 93 -17.50 3.03 6.68
C SER A 93 -16.25 2.78 5.84
N THR A 94 -15.35 3.78 5.77
CA THR A 94 -14.20 3.77 4.86
C THR A 94 -12.89 3.44 5.57
N SER A 95 -12.54 4.23 6.57
CA SER A 95 -11.26 4.13 7.29
C SER A 95 -11.52 4.07 8.77
N LEU A 96 -10.65 3.42 9.51
CA LEU A 96 -10.75 3.34 10.97
C LEU A 96 -9.36 3.39 11.61
N ALA A 97 -9.34 3.81 12.86
CA ALA A 97 -8.16 3.75 13.71
C ALA A 97 -8.56 3.28 15.12
N VAL A 98 -7.67 2.54 15.75
CA VAL A 98 -7.85 2.10 17.15
C VAL A 98 -6.73 2.72 17.97
N THR A 99 -7.09 3.45 19.03
CA THR A 99 -6.11 4.06 19.93
C THR A 99 -5.54 3.05 20.91
N ALA A 100 -4.43 3.38 21.55
CA ALA A 100 -3.82 2.58 22.62
C ALA A 100 -4.79 2.30 23.79
N GLY A 101 -5.81 3.17 24.00
CA GLY A 101 -6.87 2.94 24.98
C GLY A 101 -8.01 2.05 24.48
N GLY A 102 -7.95 1.53 23.27
CA GLY A 102 -8.98 0.67 22.68
C GLY A 102 -10.21 1.42 22.15
N THR A 103 -10.20 2.75 22.09
CA THR A 103 -11.24 3.54 21.43
C THR A 103 -11.12 3.39 19.92
N VAL A 104 -12.22 3.04 19.25
CA VAL A 104 -12.27 2.92 17.79
C VAL A 104 -12.87 4.17 17.20
N TYR A 105 -12.18 4.76 16.24
CA TYR A 105 -12.66 5.86 15.43
C TYR A 105 -12.91 5.36 14.02
N VAL A 106 -14.10 5.65 13.47
CA VAL A 106 -14.51 5.16 12.15
C VAL A 106 -15.01 6.32 11.30
N LEU A 107 -14.41 6.50 10.14
CA LEU A 107 -14.97 7.40 9.12
C LEU A 107 -16.23 6.77 8.53
N GLN A 108 -17.33 7.48 8.65
CA GLN A 108 -18.66 7.03 8.22
C GLN A 108 -19.46 8.18 7.64
N HIS A 109 -20.59 7.84 7.00
CA HIS A 109 -21.53 8.82 6.49
C HIS A 109 -22.88 8.70 7.24
N THR A 110 -23.54 9.83 7.39
CA THR A 110 -24.95 9.87 7.83
C THR A 110 -25.88 9.47 6.70
N GLU A 111 -27.19 9.28 6.99
CA GLU A 111 -28.22 9.08 5.96
C GLU A 111 -28.27 10.24 4.94
N SER A 112 -27.95 11.45 5.36
CA SER A 112 -27.86 12.64 4.50
C SER A 112 -26.51 12.78 3.77
N GLN A 113 -25.66 11.75 3.78
CA GLN A 113 -24.34 11.73 3.13
C GLN A 113 -23.34 12.75 3.71
N GLN A 114 -23.53 13.20 4.94
CA GLN A 114 -22.54 14.00 5.64
C GLN A 114 -21.45 13.09 6.19
N THR A 115 -20.19 13.50 6.07
CA THR A 115 -19.06 12.77 6.64
C THR A 115 -18.89 13.10 8.11
N GLU A 116 -18.70 12.08 8.92
CA GLU A 116 -18.43 12.21 10.35
C GLU A 116 -17.47 11.12 10.82
N LEU A 117 -16.84 11.36 11.94
CA LEU A 117 -16.03 10.39 12.64
C LEU A 117 -16.85 9.79 13.78
N GLY A 118 -17.26 8.53 13.64
CA GLY A 118 -17.91 7.77 14.70
C GLY A 118 -16.90 7.38 15.78
N VAL A 119 -17.27 7.59 17.05
CA VAL A 119 -16.46 7.23 18.22
C VAL A 119 -17.11 6.04 18.92
N VAL A 120 -16.36 4.95 19.04
CA VAL A 120 -16.81 3.73 19.71
C VAL A 120 -15.95 3.50 20.95
N ALA A 121 -16.57 3.48 22.10
CA ALA A 121 -15.87 3.22 23.37
C ALA A 121 -15.25 1.81 23.38
N PRO A 122 -14.18 1.57 24.13
CA PRO A 122 -13.59 0.24 24.27
C PRO A 122 -14.62 -0.83 24.62
N GLY A 123 -14.63 -1.92 23.87
CA GLY A 123 -15.57 -3.02 24.07
C GLY A 123 -17.03 -2.78 23.62
N ALA A 124 -17.39 -1.57 23.21
CA ALA A 124 -18.76 -1.26 22.76
C ALA A 124 -19.06 -1.86 21.38
N SER A 125 -20.36 -2.11 21.11
CA SER A 125 -20.86 -2.65 19.84
C SER A 125 -21.55 -1.60 18.97
N ARG A 126 -21.46 -0.32 19.31
CA ARG A 126 -22.05 0.78 18.54
C ARG A 126 -21.32 2.09 18.80
N VAL A 127 -21.49 3.03 17.89
CA VAL A 127 -21.03 4.42 18.04
C VAL A 127 -21.70 5.05 19.27
N SER A 128 -20.90 5.69 20.11
CA SER A 128 -21.33 6.40 21.34
C SER A 128 -21.36 7.91 21.14
N ALA A 129 -20.58 8.45 20.21
CA ALA A 129 -20.52 9.85 19.86
C ALA A 129 -20.05 10.02 18.42
N THR A 130 -20.31 11.19 17.83
CA THR A 130 -19.81 11.53 16.48
C THR A 130 -19.13 12.90 16.50
N ILE A 131 -18.13 13.05 15.63
CA ILE A 131 -17.42 14.29 15.38
C ILE A 131 -17.72 14.68 13.94
N PRO A 132 -18.46 15.77 13.69
CA PRO A 132 -18.72 16.25 12.33
C PRO A 132 -17.42 16.62 11.63
N LEU A 133 -17.32 16.24 10.36
CA LEU A 133 -16.21 16.58 9.50
C LEU A 133 -16.71 17.34 8.27
N THR A 134 -15.79 18.00 7.56
CA THR A 134 -16.07 18.56 6.26
C THR A 134 -16.29 17.43 5.24
N GLN A 135 -17.03 17.69 4.17
CA GLN A 135 -17.30 16.67 3.16
C GLN A 135 -16.03 16.29 2.41
N GLY A 136 -15.94 15.02 2.02
CA GLY A 136 -14.83 14.50 1.23
C GLY A 136 -13.62 14.03 2.03
N ASN A 137 -13.78 13.82 3.32
CA ASN A 137 -12.76 13.17 4.16
C ASN A 137 -12.69 11.70 3.79
N HIS A 138 -11.52 11.22 3.42
CA HIS A 138 -11.38 9.85 2.93
C HIS A 138 -10.50 8.96 3.81
N TRP A 139 -9.47 9.52 4.48
CA TRP A 139 -8.48 8.72 5.17
C TRP A 139 -8.18 9.26 6.57
N LEU A 140 -8.06 8.34 7.50
CA LEU A 140 -7.81 8.57 8.91
C LEU A 140 -6.48 7.96 9.31
N ALA A 141 -5.61 8.73 9.92
CA ALA A 141 -4.40 8.25 10.57
C ALA A 141 -4.42 8.60 12.06
N ALA A 142 -3.95 7.68 12.90
CA ALA A 142 -3.66 7.96 14.30
C ALA A 142 -2.18 8.32 14.44
N ALA A 143 -1.90 9.43 15.09
CA ALA A 143 -0.56 9.84 15.43
C ALA A 143 -0.06 9.14 16.71
N PRO A 144 1.27 9.06 16.94
CA PRO A 144 1.82 8.43 18.13
C PRO A 144 1.35 9.04 19.46
N ASP A 145 0.99 10.32 19.48
CA ASP A 145 0.43 11.01 20.66
C ASP A 145 -1.08 10.70 20.89
N GLY A 146 -1.70 9.93 20.00
CA GLY A 146 -3.12 9.59 20.03
C GLY A 146 -4.04 10.61 19.35
N SER A 147 -3.51 11.69 18.77
CA SER A 147 -4.25 12.58 17.87
C SER A 147 -4.67 11.86 16.60
N LEU A 148 -5.77 12.31 16.01
CA LEU A 148 -6.25 11.79 14.74
C LEU A 148 -6.12 12.84 13.65
N TYR A 149 -5.65 12.42 12.49
CA TYR A 149 -5.49 13.25 11.30
C TYR A 149 -6.38 12.71 10.19
N VAL A 150 -7.24 13.56 9.65
CA VAL A 150 -8.22 13.18 8.62
C VAL A 150 -8.01 14.00 7.37
N ALA A 151 -7.55 13.35 6.30
CA ALA A 151 -7.31 14.00 5.02
C ALA A 151 -8.64 14.29 4.28
N SER A 152 -8.77 15.50 3.76
CA SER A 152 -9.89 16.00 2.97
C SER A 152 -9.44 16.37 1.56
N PRO A 153 -9.45 15.43 0.59
CA PRO A 153 -8.92 15.68 -0.76
C PRO A 153 -9.60 16.84 -1.48
N SER A 154 -10.92 16.96 -1.37
CA SER A 154 -11.69 18.01 -2.06
C SER A 154 -11.38 19.42 -1.54
N GLU A 155 -10.95 19.55 -0.30
CA GLU A 155 -10.67 20.84 0.35
C GLU A 155 -9.18 21.17 0.42
N GLY A 156 -8.32 20.16 0.17
CA GLY A 156 -6.88 20.35 0.29
C GLY A 156 -6.39 20.48 1.72
N THR A 157 -7.12 19.91 2.69
CA THR A 157 -6.85 20.08 4.12
C THR A 157 -6.70 18.76 4.86
N VAL A 158 -6.16 18.84 6.07
CA VAL A 158 -6.15 17.77 7.07
C VAL A 158 -6.76 18.31 8.37
N SER A 159 -7.86 17.67 8.80
CA SER A 159 -8.49 17.95 10.09
C SER A 159 -7.77 17.19 11.20
N VAL A 160 -7.54 17.86 12.36
CA VAL A 160 -6.88 17.27 13.53
C VAL A 160 -7.85 17.22 14.69
N VAL A 161 -8.02 16.02 15.25
CA VAL A 161 -8.76 15.77 16.49
C VAL A 161 -7.74 15.40 17.57
N PRO A 162 -7.69 16.10 18.71
CA PRO A 162 -6.73 15.82 19.77
C PRO A 162 -7.02 14.45 20.45
N PRO A 163 -6.08 13.91 21.22
CA PRO A 163 -6.28 12.64 21.92
C PRO A 163 -7.53 12.69 22.81
N GLY A 164 -8.45 11.74 22.60
CA GLY A 164 -9.73 11.71 23.30
C GLY A 164 -10.68 12.86 22.98
N GLY A 165 -10.37 13.66 21.95
CA GLY A 165 -11.15 14.84 21.56
C GLY A 165 -12.53 14.48 21.03
N THR A 166 -13.45 15.45 21.17
CA THR A 166 -14.87 15.34 20.74
C THR A 166 -15.20 16.29 19.58
N HIS A 167 -14.20 16.99 19.05
CA HIS A 167 -14.35 17.93 17.93
C HIS A 167 -13.02 18.10 17.18
N VAL A 168 -13.07 18.63 15.98
CA VAL A 168 -11.89 19.07 15.23
C VAL A 168 -11.32 20.29 15.92
N GLU A 169 -10.08 20.21 16.38
CA GLU A 169 -9.38 21.31 17.05
C GLU A 169 -8.69 22.24 16.04
N ARG A 170 -8.10 21.64 14.98
CA ARG A 170 -7.36 22.38 13.96
C ARG A 170 -7.66 21.83 12.58
N VAL A 171 -7.57 22.69 11.58
CA VAL A 171 -7.56 22.32 10.16
C VAL A 171 -6.26 22.87 9.57
N LEU A 172 -5.48 21.98 8.98
CA LEU A 172 -4.19 22.26 8.38
C LEU A 172 -4.35 22.39 6.86
N ASP A 173 -3.70 23.36 6.25
CA ASP A 173 -3.49 23.34 4.80
C ASP A 173 -2.56 22.16 4.45
N ALA A 174 -2.92 21.34 3.50
CA ALA A 174 -2.13 20.20 3.07
C ALA A 174 -1.82 20.23 1.56
N GLY A 175 -2.36 21.22 0.85
CA GLY A 175 -2.17 21.33 -0.58
C GLY A 175 -3.21 20.54 -1.42
N PRO A 176 -3.00 20.41 -2.73
CA PRO A 176 -4.04 19.94 -3.63
C PRO A 176 -4.24 18.43 -3.58
N PHE A 177 -5.42 18.00 -3.17
CA PHE A 177 -5.89 16.63 -3.16
C PHE A 177 -5.05 15.69 -2.27
N PRO A 178 -4.92 15.97 -0.95
CA PRO A 178 -4.28 15.07 0.00
C PRO A 178 -5.13 13.81 0.17
N VAL A 179 -4.61 12.66 -0.24
CA VAL A 179 -5.34 11.38 -0.16
C VAL A 179 -5.00 10.62 1.11
N GLU A 180 -3.83 10.86 1.67
CA GLU A 180 -3.39 10.19 2.89
C GLU A 180 -2.43 11.06 3.68
N VAL A 181 -2.34 10.81 4.98
CA VAL A 181 -1.47 11.51 5.91
C VAL A 181 -0.81 10.51 6.85
N ALA A 182 0.48 10.71 7.12
CA ALA A 182 1.21 10.02 8.17
C ALA A 182 1.86 11.03 9.11
N VAL A 183 2.03 10.66 10.38
CA VAL A 183 2.58 11.55 11.40
C VAL A 183 3.80 10.90 12.04
N ALA A 184 4.90 11.63 12.03
CA ALA A 184 6.15 11.21 12.67
C ALA A 184 6.08 11.32 14.20
N GLY A 185 7.03 10.68 14.89
CA GLY A 185 7.14 10.73 16.35
C GLY A 185 7.36 12.13 16.94
N ASP A 186 7.89 13.07 16.17
CA ASP A 186 8.07 14.47 16.53
C ASP A 186 6.82 15.35 16.28
N GLY A 187 5.74 14.75 15.76
CA GLY A 187 4.50 15.42 15.43
C GLY A 187 4.47 16.08 14.04
N THR A 188 5.52 15.92 13.22
CA THR A 188 5.51 16.36 11.82
C THR A 188 4.54 15.51 11.02
N ALA A 189 3.59 16.13 10.32
CA ALA A 189 2.65 15.46 9.44
C ALA A 189 3.12 15.53 7.98
N TYR A 190 2.94 14.43 7.27
CA TYR A 190 3.27 14.27 5.85
C TYR A 190 1.99 13.91 5.09
N ALA A 191 1.56 14.74 4.15
CA ALA A 191 0.36 14.51 3.36
C ALA A 191 0.71 14.20 1.90
N ALA A 192 0.22 13.07 1.40
CA ALA A 192 0.42 12.64 0.02
C ALA A 192 -0.59 13.34 -0.91
N ASN A 193 -0.12 14.30 -1.71
CA ASN A 193 -0.92 15.10 -2.63
C ASN A 193 -0.97 14.44 -4.02
N GLN A 194 -1.99 13.61 -4.24
CA GLN A 194 -2.07 12.73 -5.41
C GLN A 194 -2.05 13.48 -6.74
N HIS A 195 -2.81 14.57 -6.86
CA HIS A 195 -2.92 15.32 -8.12
C HIS A 195 -1.69 16.18 -8.40
N ALA A 196 -0.99 16.65 -7.36
CA ALA A 196 0.21 17.44 -7.53
C ALA A 196 1.47 16.57 -7.74
N GLY A 197 1.45 15.32 -7.29
CA GLY A 197 2.63 14.46 -7.27
C GLY A 197 3.66 14.94 -6.23
N THR A 198 3.19 15.41 -5.08
CA THR A 198 4.04 15.96 -4.01
C THR A 198 3.65 15.38 -2.65
N VAL A 199 4.55 15.50 -1.70
CA VAL A 199 4.29 15.32 -0.27
C VAL A 199 4.41 16.67 0.43
N ALA A 200 3.36 17.10 1.11
CA ALA A 200 3.41 18.28 1.98
C ALA A 200 4.03 17.90 3.32
N VAL A 201 4.99 18.68 3.80
CA VAL A 201 5.65 18.51 5.10
C VAL A 201 5.18 19.60 6.03
N ILE A 202 4.37 19.22 7.02
CA ILE A 202 3.71 20.14 7.97
C ILE A 202 4.34 19.95 9.34
N PRO A 203 5.18 20.87 9.82
CA PRO A 203 5.81 20.76 11.13
C PRO A 203 4.78 20.71 12.27
N ALA A 204 5.12 20.07 13.37
CA ALA A 204 4.30 20.04 14.58
C ALA A 204 3.85 21.45 14.97
N GLY A 205 2.54 21.63 15.22
CA GLY A 205 1.96 22.92 15.60
C GLY A 205 1.75 23.93 14.47
N ALA A 206 2.27 23.68 13.26
CA ALA A 206 2.04 24.55 12.09
C ALA A 206 0.61 24.42 11.56
N ALA A 207 0.13 25.45 10.87
CA ALA A 207 -1.18 25.46 10.19
C ALA A 207 -1.12 24.99 8.73
N GLY A 208 0.08 24.79 8.19
CA GLY A 208 0.31 24.36 6.83
C GLY A 208 1.76 23.96 6.57
N PRO A 209 2.09 23.56 5.34
CA PRO A 209 3.38 23.00 5.01
C PRO A 209 4.50 24.05 5.07
N SER A 210 5.65 23.65 5.63
CA SER A 210 6.89 24.41 5.52
C SER A 210 7.50 24.30 4.11
N HIS A 211 7.32 23.16 3.48
CA HIS A 211 7.73 22.88 2.11
C HIS A 211 6.98 21.65 1.55
N THR A 212 7.17 21.40 0.28
CA THR A 212 6.68 20.19 -0.39
C THR A 212 7.85 19.44 -1.04
N VAL A 213 7.78 18.11 -1.01
CA VAL A 213 8.72 17.24 -1.69
C VAL A 213 8.09 16.75 -2.99
N ASP A 214 8.75 16.97 -4.13
CA ASP A 214 8.29 16.48 -5.43
C ASP A 214 8.57 14.96 -5.54
N VAL A 215 7.50 14.15 -5.58
CA VAL A 215 7.58 12.70 -5.82
C VAL A 215 7.23 12.32 -7.27
N GLY A 216 7.04 13.32 -8.12
CA GLY A 216 6.78 13.17 -9.55
C GLY A 216 5.31 13.37 -9.92
N ARG A 217 5.05 14.29 -10.82
CA ARG A 217 3.69 14.68 -11.27
C ARG A 217 2.84 13.54 -11.82
N THR A 218 3.49 12.51 -12.38
CA THR A 218 2.83 11.34 -12.97
C THR A 218 2.91 10.11 -12.07
N SER A 219 3.44 10.24 -10.84
CA SER A 219 3.60 9.13 -9.91
C SER A 219 2.29 8.71 -9.26
N SER A 220 1.39 9.67 -9.02
CA SER A 220 0.13 9.47 -8.28
C SER A 220 0.40 8.89 -6.87
N PRO A 221 1.04 9.68 -5.97
CA PRO A 221 1.27 9.26 -4.59
C PRO A 221 -0.06 8.94 -3.91
N HIS A 222 -0.11 7.85 -3.15
CA HIS A 222 -1.30 7.39 -2.45
C HIS A 222 -0.97 7.04 -1.01
N GLY A 223 -0.51 5.81 -0.71
CA GLY A 223 -0.10 5.41 0.62
C GLY A 223 1.16 6.15 1.09
N ILE A 224 1.20 6.52 2.36
CA ILE A 224 2.35 7.18 2.99
C ILE A 224 2.55 6.66 4.41
N ALA A 225 3.79 6.36 4.77
CA ALA A 225 4.16 5.94 6.12
C ALA A 225 5.47 6.58 6.57
N VAL A 226 5.61 6.75 7.88
CA VAL A 226 6.84 7.22 8.51
C VAL A 226 7.41 6.11 9.36
N ALA A 227 8.66 5.76 9.12
CA ALA A 227 9.40 4.79 9.92
C ALA A 227 9.81 5.37 11.30
N PRO A 228 10.15 4.52 12.28
CA PRO A 228 10.59 4.99 13.60
C PRO A 228 11.81 5.91 13.58
N ASP A 229 12.68 5.79 12.57
CA ASP A 229 13.84 6.66 12.37
C ASP A 229 13.51 8.00 11.69
N GLY A 230 12.25 8.21 11.29
CA GLY A 230 11.76 9.40 10.61
C GLY A 230 11.82 9.33 9.07
N THR A 231 12.29 8.23 8.49
CA THR A 231 12.25 8.00 7.03
C THR A 231 10.81 7.89 6.54
N VAL A 232 10.48 8.60 5.46
CA VAL A 232 9.13 8.61 4.88
C VAL A 232 9.10 7.76 3.61
N TYR A 233 8.14 6.86 3.54
CA TYR A 233 7.89 5.99 2.38
C TYR A 233 6.56 6.38 1.72
N VAL A 234 6.57 6.55 0.40
CA VAL A 234 5.39 6.99 -0.38
C VAL A 234 5.14 6.03 -1.52
N ALA A 235 4.00 5.35 -1.49
CA ALA A 235 3.58 4.46 -2.56
C ALA A 235 3.04 5.26 -3.75
N ASN A 236 3.62 5.06 -4.93
CA ASN A 236 3.31 5.78 -6.16
C ASN A 236 2.58 4.85 -7.14
N VAL A 237 1.26 4.98 -7.23
CA VAL A 237 0.36 4.06 -7.95
C VAL A 237 0.73 3.90 -9.42
N LEU A 238 1.02 5.00 -10.12
CA LEU A 238 1.24 4.98 -11.57
C LEU A 238 2.69 4.69 -11.96
N SER A 239 3.67 5.09 -11.15
CA SER A 239 5.07 4.79 -11.43
C SER A 239 5.51 3.39 -10.99
N GLY A 240 4.75 2.73 -10.11
CA GLY A 240 5.05 1.37 -9.62
C GLY A 240 6.31 1.34 -8.75
N ASP A 241 6.49 2.36 -7.93
CA ASP A 241 7.60 2.49 -7.00
C ASP A 241 7.16 3.02 -5.63
N VAL A 242 8.06 2.91 -4.67
CA VAL A 242 8.02 3.63 -3.40
C VAL A 242 9.10 4.70 -3.45
N ALA A 243 8.70 5.96 -3.26
CA ALA A 243 9.66 7.04 -3.05
C ALA A 243 10.08 7.09 -1.57
N VAL A 244 11.37 7.22 -1.32
CA VAL A 244 11.96 7.33 0.02
C VAL A 244 12.42 8.77 0.22
N ILE A 245 12.04 9.36 1.35
CA ILE A 245 12.45 10.70 1.77
C ILE A 245 13.12 10.54 3.13
N GLU A 246 14.39 10.95 3.21
CA GLU A 246 15.14 10.93 4.45
C GLU A 246 14.51 11.82 5.54
N PRO A 247 14.78 11.59 6.82
CA PRO A 247 14.29 12.45 7.90
C PRO A 247 14.62 13.92 7.63
N ALA A 248 13.61 14.80 7.71
CA ALA A 248 13.70 16.22 7.36
C ALA A 248 14.18 16.50 5.90
N GLY A 249 14.14 15.52 5.03
CA GLY A 249 14.55 15.63 3.64
C GLY A 249 13.62 16.53 2.83
N THR A 250 14.18 17.24 1.86
CA THR A 250 13.45 18.12 0.94
C THR A 250 13.32 17.55 -0.47
N THR A 251 13.90 16.37 -0.69
CA THR A 251 13.89 15.65 -1.98
C THR A 251 13.75 14.15 -1.75
N VAL A 252 13.31 13.43 -2.78
CA VAL A 252 13.37 11.97 -2.83
C VAL A 252 14.82 11.54 -2.88
N SER A 253 15.27 10.75 -1.91
CA SER A 253 16.61 10.19 -1.85
C SER A 253 16.76 8.92 -2.69
N GLN A 254 15.67 8.14 -2.78
CA GLN A 254 15.65 6.84 -3.42
C GLN A 254 14.28 6.48 -3.97
N ARG A 255 14.25 5.59 -4.98
CA ARG A 255 13.02 4.96 -5.48
C ARG A 255 13.20 3.46 -5.52
N ILE A 256 12.31 2.75 -4.85
CA ILE A 256 12.33 1.29 -4.77
C ILE A 256 11.23 0.75 -5.67
N ARG A 257 11.61 -0.04 -6.68
CA ARG A 257 10.64 -0.73 -7.54
C ARG A 257 9.88 -1.77 -6.75
N VAL A 258 8.55 -1.73 -6.86
CA VAL A 258 7.61 -2.71 -6.26
C VAL A 258 6.73 -3.32 -7.35
N GLY A 259 5.66 -4.01 -6.98
CA GLY A 259 4.68 -4.51 -7.92
C GLY A 259 3.82 -3.39 -8.56
N ARG A 260 2.93 -3.77 -9.47
CA ARG A 260 2.07 -2.82 -10.20
C ARG A 260 0.91 -2.34 -9.33
N GLY A 261 0.64 -1.04 -9.41
CA GLY A 261 -0.44 -0.38 -8.69
C GLY A 261 -0.26 -0.39 -7.18
N PRO A 262 0.90 0.06 -6.65
CA PRO A 262 1.07 0.14 -5.20
C PRO A 262 0.04 1.12 -4.62
N GLN A 263 -0.71 0.66 -3.61
CA GLN A 263 -1.80 1.43 -2.98
C GLN A 263 -1.43 1.93 -1.61
N GLU A 264 -1.00 1.02 -0.75
CA GLU A 264 -0.70 1.28 0.65
C GLU A 264 0.74 0.94 0.94
N VAL A 265 1.34 1.68 1.86
CA VAL A 265 2.64 1.38 2.47
C VAL A 265 2.50 1.48 3.98
N ALA A 266 3.05 0.51 4.70
CA ALA A 266 3.20 0.62 6.15
C ALA A 266 4.57 0.11 6.58
N VAL A 267 5.01 0.57 7.74
CA VAL A 267 6.31 0.20 8.31
C VAL A 267 6.08 -0.53 9.62
N GLY A 268 6.66 -1.72 9.73
CA GLY A 268 6.63 -2.53 10.94
C GLY A 268 7.48 -1.93 12.07
N PRO A 269 7.29 -2.42 13.30
CA PRO A 269 8.06 -1.94 14.45
C PRO A 269 9.57 -2.24 14.32
N ASP A 270 9.94 -3.22 13.52
CA ASP A 270 11.31 -3.59 13.16
C ASP A 270 11.90 -2.75 12.01
N GLY A 271 11.12 -1.84 11.43
CA GLY A 271 11.49 -1.02 10.27
C GLY A 271 11.27 -1.69 8.92
N THR A 272 10.71 -2.91 8.86
CA THR A 272 10.35 -3.57 7.60
C THR A 272 9.18 -2.84 6.93
N VAL A 273 9.30 -2.58 5.64
CA VAL A 273 8.30 -1.87 4.84
C VAL A 273 7.47 -2.86 4.02
N TYR A 274 6.15 -2.75 4.12
CA TYR A 274 5.19 -3.56 3.39
C TYR A 274 4.39 -2.70 2.43
N VAL A 275 4.25 -3.15 1.18
CA VAL A 275 3.56 -2.39 0.12
C VAL A 275 2.55 -3.27 -0.59
N THR A 276 1.28 -2.91 -0.56
CA THR A 276 0.25 -3.63 -1.32
C THR A 276 0.29 -3.24 -2.79
N ASN A 277 0.27 -4.24 -3.68
CA ASN A 277 0.29 -4.06 -5.14
C ASN A 277 -1.05 -4.53 -5.72
N SER A 278 -1.98 -3.59 -5.94
CA SER A 278 -3.38 -3.90 -6.25
C SER A 278 -3.58 -4.63 -7.57
N VAL A 279 -2.74 -4.34 -8.57
CA VAL A 279 -2.83 -4.96 -9.90
C VAL A 279 -2.17 -6.35 -9.92
N ASP A 280 -1.10 -6.54 -9.14
CA ASP A 280 -0.38 -7.81 -9.10
C ASP A 280 -0.92 -8.78 -8.05
N ASN A 281 -1.82 -8.33 -7.16
CA ASN A 281 -2.38 -9.12 -6.06
C ASN A 281 -1.30 -9.65 -5.11
N THR A 282 -0.37 -8.79 -4.76
CA THR A 282 0.77 -9.12 -3.90
C THR A 282 1.05 -8.05 -2.87
N VAL A 283 1.88 -8.41 -1.89
CA VAL A 283 2.55 -7.47 -0.98
C VAL A 283 4.06 -7.56 -1.21
N SER A 284 4.70 -6.43 -1.47
CA SER A 284 6.16 -6.32 -1.51
C SER A 284 6.69 -6.11 -0.10
N VAL A 285 7.76 -6.83 0.27
CA VAL A 285 8.45 -6.72 1.56
C VAL A 285 9.85 -6.17 1.31
N ILE A 286 10.17 -5.06 1.97
CA ILE A 286 11.43 -4.33 1.85
C ILE A 286 12.06 -4.29 3.25
N PRO A 287 13.21 -4.92 3.48
CA PRO A 287 13.91 -4.85 4.76
C PRO A 287 14.32 -3.42 5.14
N PRO A 288 14.55 -3.13 6.42
CA PRO A 288 15.01 -1.83 6.86
C PRO A 288 16.26 -1.37 6.09
N GLY A 289 16.23 -0.16 5.53
CA GLY A 289 17.35 0.42 4.78
C GLY A 289 17.70 -0.26 3.45
N ALA A 290 16.92 -1.23 2.99
CA ALA A 290 17.16 -1.89 1.70
C ALA A 290 16.75 -0.99 0.52
N ASP A 291 17.40 -1.22 -0.62
CA ASP A 291 17.16 -0.52 -1.88
C ASP A 291 16.30 -1.31 -2.88
N ALA A 292 15.85 -2.49 -2.47
CA ALA A 292 15.06 -3.40 -3.30
C ALA A 292 14.10 -4.26 -2.47
N VAL A 293 13.07 -4.78 -3.13
CA VAL A 293 12.16 -5.78 -2.58
C VAL A 293 12.91 -7.07 -2.33
N ALA A 294 12.89 -7.57 -1.10
CA ALA A 294 13.49 -8.86 -0.75
C ALA A 294 12.52 -10.03 -0.95
N GLN A 295 11.22 -9.79 -0.75
CA GLN A 295 10.20 -10.82 -0.86
C GLN A 295 8.90 -10.25 -1.44
N THR A 296 8.14 -11.09 -2.13
CA THR A 296 6.81 -10.79 -2.62
C THR A 296 5.84 -11.86 -2.13
N LEU A 297 4.85 -11.45 -1.35
CA LEU A 297 3.84 -12.34 -0.78
C LEU A 297 2.57 -12.31 -1.63
N PRO A 298 2.02 -13.46 -2.03
CA PRO A 298 0.72 -13.51 -2.71
C PRO A 298 -0.40 -13.17 -1.72
N THR A 299 -1.43 -12.45 -2.20
CA THR A 299 -2.61 -12.11 -1.39
C THR A 299 -3.88 -12.28 -2.22
N GLY A 300 -5.04 -11.89 -1.70
CA GLY A 300 -6.28 -11.89 -2.48
C GLY A 300 -6.29 -10.82 -3.57
N ARG A 301 -7.37 -10.76 -4.34
CA ARG A 301 -7.50 -9.82 -5.47
C ARG A 301 -7.71 -8.38 -5.00
N ASP A 302 -7.06 -7.45 -5.71
CA ASP A 302 -7.15 -6.01 -5.48
C ASP A 302 -6.84 -5.65 -4.01
N PRO A 303 -5.61 -5.97 -3.51
CA PRO A 303 -5.22 -5.56 -2.17
C PRO A 303 -5.20 -4.03 -2.08
N GLY A 304 -5.82 -3.52 -1.03
CA GLY A 304 -5.88 -2.09 -0.73
C GLY A 304 -5.10 -1.78 0.54
N ARG A 305 -5.84 -1.52 1.61
CA ARG A 305 -5.27 -1.20 2.92
C ARG A 305 -4.58 -2.38 3.58
N LEU A 306 -3.56 -2.07 4.36
CA LEU A 306 -2.91 -3.02 5.25
C LEU A 306 -2.73 -2.41 6.65
N ALA A 307 -2.63 -3.28 7.65
CA ALA A 307 -2.29 -2.91 9.03
C ALA A 307 -1.25 -3.87 9.57
N ILE A 308 -0.41 -3.39 10.49
CA ILE A 308 0.63 -4.19 11.12
C ILE A 308 0.33 -4.26 12.62
N GLY A 309 0.28 -5.47 13.15
CA GLY A 309 0.11 -5.74 14.57
C GLY A 309 1.40 -5.48 15.36
N ALA A 310 1.26 -5.34 16.68
CA ALA A 310 2.41 -5.17 17.58
C ALA A 310 3.32 -6.41 17.60
N ASP A 311 2.79 -7.57 17.23
CA ASP A 311 3.50 -8.84 17.07
C ASP A 311 4.18 -8.98 15.69
N GLY A 312 4.06 -7.96 14.83
CA GLY A 312 4.57 -7.97 13.45
C GLY A 312 3.65 -8.64 12.43
N SER A 313 2.47 -9.14 12.83
CA SER A 313 1.47 -9.67 11.90
C SER A 313 1.01 -8.60 10.92
N VAL A 314 0.89 -8.97 9.63
CA VAL A 314 0.46 -8.07 8.56
C VAL A 314 -0.90 -8.50 8.03
N ALA A 315 -1.91 -7.68 8.19
CA ALA A 315 -3.25 -7.93 7.68
C ALA A 315 -3.55 -7.04 6.48
N VAL A 316 -4.06 -7.63 5.39
CA VAL A 316 -4.27 -6.99 4.10
C VAL A 316 -5.72 -7.13 3.66
N VAL A 317 -6.40 -6.03 3.42
CA VAL A 317 -7.73 -6.01 2.83
C VAL A 317 -7.65 -6.28 1.34
N ASN A 318 -8.35 -7.31 0.88
CA ASN A 318 -8.47 -7.68 -0.53
C ASN A 318 -9.87 -7.32 -1.05
N ARG A 319 -10.02 -6.14 -1.62
CA ARG A 319 -11.31 -5.59 -2.07
C ARG A 319 -11.97 -6.45 -3.15
N GLY A 320 -11.17 -6.95 -4.08
CA GLY A 320 -11.66 -7.74 -5.22
C GLY A 320 -12.06 -9.17 -4.87
N SER A 321 -11.47 -9.79 -3.83
CA SER A 321 -11.89 -11.09 -3.31
C SER A 321 -12.80 -11.00 -2.10
N LYS A 322 -12.95 -9.82 -1.50
CA LYS A 322 -13.72 -9.59 -0.27
C LYS A 322 -13.21 -10.42 0.91
N THR A 323 -11.90 -10.46 1.05
CA THR A 323 -11.22 -11.20 2.12
C THR A 323 -10.21 -10.31 2.81
N VAL A 324 -9.73 -10.74 3.96
CA VAL A 324 -8.51 -10.23 4.59
C VAL A 324 -7.51 -11.37 4.61
N THR A 325 -6.29 -11.10 4.12
CA THR A 325 -5.17 -12.03 4.27
C THR A 325 -4.32 -11.57 5.44
N VAL A 326 -4.06 -12.47 6.40
CA VAL A 326 -3.20 -12.20 7.54
C VAL A 326 -1.95 -13.06 7.40
N PHE A 327 -0.80 -12.40 7.34
CA PHE A 327 0.52 -13.04 7.38
C PHE A 327 1.02 -12.98 8.83
N ASP A 328 1.36 -14.12 9.39
CA ASP A 328 1.91 -14.18 10.74
C ASP A 328 3.31 -13.56 10.76
N GLY A 329 3.49 -12.54 11.58
CA GLY A 329 4.76 -11.95 11.92
C GLY A 329 5.18 -12.46 13.29
N GLY A 330 6.05 -13.47 13.35
CA GLY A 330 6.64 -13.87 14.61
C GLY A 330 7.61 -12.80 15.14
N PRO A 331 7.93 -12.82 16.45
CA PRO A 331 8.94 -11.93 17.04
C PRO A 331 10.34 -12.05 16.40
N ASP A 332 10.54 -13.11 15.62
CA ASP A 332 11.78 -13.40 14.88
C ASP A 332 11.68 -12.99 13.40
N GLY A 333 10.62 -12.24 13.00
CA GLY A 333 10.46 -11.78 11.63
C GLY A 333 10.46 -12.91 10.60
N SER A 334 9.66 -13.97 10.78
CA SER A 334 9.72 -15.15 9.90
C SER A 334 9.48 -14.81 8.43
N ALA A 335 8.77 -13.73 8.14
CA ALA A 335 8.68 -13.18 6.79
C ALA A 335 10.04 -12.62 6.29
N ALA A 336 10.86 -12.05 7.18
CA ALA A 336 12.20 -11.55 6.85
C ALA A 336 13.29 -12.63 7.00
N ALA A 337 13.16 -13.56 7.94
CA ALA A 337 14.12 -14.64 8.17
C ALA A 337 14.16 -15.67 7.03
N ALA A 338 13.06 -15.85 6.28
CA ALA A 338 13.04 -16.71 5.10
C ALA A 338 13.96 -16.19 3.97
N ALA A 339 14.29 -14.89 3.96
CA ALA A 339 15.23 -14.31 3.00
C ALA A 339 16.72 -14.58 3.33
N ALA A 340 17.05 -14.98 4.57
CA ALA A 340 18.42 -15.20 5.03
C ALA A 340 18.86 -16.67 5.05
N ALA A 341 17.98 -17.62 4.69
CA ALA A 341 18.34 -19.03 4.64
C ALA A 341 19.21 -19.33 3.40
N THR A 342 20.48 -19.57 3.64
CA THR A 342 21.45 -20.05 2.64
C THR A 342 21.00 -21.40 2.06
N PRO A 343 21.13 -21.64 0.74
CA PRO A 343 20.70 -22.88 0.14
C PRO A 343 21.56 -24.06 0.62
N SER A 344 20.93 -25.04 1.21
CA SER A 344 21.49 -26.36 1.45
C SER A 344 21.72 -27.06 0.11
N ALA A 345 22.86 -27.74 -0.04
CA ALA A 345 23.30 -28.40 -1.26
C ALA A 345 22.30 -29.48 -1.76
N PRO A 346 22.22 -29.71 -3.08
CA PRO A 346 21.27 -30.64 -3.66
C PRO A 346 21.64 -32.11 -3.38
N PRO A 347 20.68 -32.99 -3.21
CA PRO A 347 20.94 -34.43 -3.16
C PRO A 347 21.26 -34.97 -4.58
N SER A 348 22.18 -35.92 -4.63
CA SER A 348 22.72 -36.57 -5.80
C SER A 348 21.69 -37.36 -6.63
N GLU A 349 21.96 -37.41 -7.90
CA GLU A 349 21.18 -38.00 -9.00
C GLU A 349 20.74 -39.46 -8.80
N GLY A 350 19.50 -39.72 -9.20
CA GLY A 350 19.01 -41.07 -9.50
C GLY A 350 18.26 -41.04 -10.82
N THR A 351 18.84 -41.67 -11.81
CA THR A 351 18.34 -41.84 -13.17
C THR A 351 17.11 -42.73 -13.20
N VAL A 352 16.00 -42.30 -13.82
CA VAL A 352 15.00 -43.21 -14.44
C VAL A 352 14.39 -42.56 -15.68
N ILE A 353 14.47 -43.33 -16.75
CA ILE A 353 13.90 -43.10 -18.09
C ILE A 353 12.42 -43.47 -18.10
N ALA A 354 11.57 -42.68 -18.75
CA ALA A 354 10.42 -43.20 -19.52
C ALA A 354 9.80 -42.12 -20.42
N GLU A 355 9.73 -42.45 -21.69
CA GLU A 355 9.03 -41.73 -22.73
C GLU A 355 7.51 -41.81 -22.55
N GLY A 356 6.81 -40.75 -22.99
CA GLY A 356 5.35 -40.75 -23.09
C GLY A 356 4.84 -39.46 -23.68
N SER A 357 4.71 -39.41 -24.99
CA SER A 357 4.06 -38.36 -25.75
C SER A 357 2.55 -38.34 -25.49
N PHE A 358 1.99 -37.18 -25.17
CA PHE A 358 0.57 -36.90 -25.35
C PHE A 358 0.36 -35.49 -25.92
N ASP A 359 -0.11 -35.46 -27.16
CA ASP A 359 -0.75 -34.31 -27.79
C ASP A 359 -2.04 -33.98 -27.07
N VAL A 360 -2.22 -32.73 -26.63
CA VAL A 360 -3.54 -32.16 -26.35
C VAL A 360 -3.61 -30.74 -26.88
N ALA A 361 -4.56 -30.54 -27.75
CA ALA A 361 -4.90 -29.29 -28.41
C ALA A 361 -5.34 -28.19 -27.44
N LEU A 362 -4.89 -26.96 -27.70
CA LEU A 362 -5.37 -25.71 -27.09
C LEU A 362 -6.74 -25.32 -27.67
N PRO A 363 -7.68 -24.86 -26.86
CA PRO A 363 -8.66 -23.90 -27.34
C PRO A 363 -8.28 -22.47 -26.95
N ALA A 364 -8.22 -21.62 -27.96
CA ALA A 364 -8.13 -20.18 -27.83
C ALA A 364 -9.40 -19.62 -27.16
N VAL A 365 -9.24 -18.82 -26.11
CA VAL A 365 -10.27 -17.87 -25.67
C VAL A 365 -9.61 -16.51 -25.56
N ALA A 366 -9.88 -15.68 -26.56
CA ALA A 366 -9.62 -14.25 -26.55
C ALA A 366 -10.85 -13.51 -26.02
N ALA A 367 -10.60 -12.31 -25.51
CA ALA A 367 -11.52 -11.21 -25.27
C ALA A 367 -12.27 -11.16 -23.91
N GLY A 368 -11.89 -10.17 -23.08
CA GLY A 368 -12.62 -9.78 -21.86
C GLY A 368 -12.04 -8.61 -21.05
N ALA A 369 -11.12 -7.82 -21.58
CA ALA A 369 -10.55 -6.69 -20.81
C ALA A 369 -10.83 -5.28 -21.39
N GLY A 370 -11.67 -5.15 -22.41
CA GLY A 370 -11.92 -3.88 -23.11
C GLY A 370 -13.20 -3.11 -22.71
N ALA A 371 -14.09 -3.69 -21.91
CA ALA A 371 -15.45 -3.17 -21.78
C ALA A 371 -15.64 -2.12 -20.65
N LEU A 372 -14.77 -2.05 -19.65
CA LEU A 372 -14.94 -1.15 -18.49
C LEU A 372 -14.35 0.26 -18.68
N VAL A 373 -13.37 0.43 -19.57
CA VAL A 373 -12.79 1.76 -19.86
C VAL A 373 -13.70 2.60 -20.75
N LEU A 374 -14.51 1.96 -21.59
CA LEU A 374 -15.44 2.67 -22.50
C LEU A 374 -16.72 3.16 -21.80
N ALA A 375 -17.14 2.56 -20.71
CA ALA A 375 -18.31 3.01 -19.95
C ALA A 375 -18.06 4.33 -19.22
N GLY A 376 -16.86 4.54 -18.66
CA GLY A 376 -16.48 5.79 -18.00
C GLY A 376 -16.40 6.99 -18.96
N ALA A 377 -15.89 6.78 -20.18
CA ALA A 377 -15.80 7.83 -21.19
C ALA A 377 -17.18 8.24 -21.75
N ALA A 378 -18.12 7.29 -21.88
CA ALA A 378 -19.47 7.55 -22.36
C ALA A 378 -20.29 8.40 -21.38
N ILE A 379 -20.13 8.16 -20.06
CA ILE A 379 -20.82 8.93 -19.02
C ILE A 379 -20.27 10.37 -18.97
N LEU A 380 -18.97 10.57 -19.12
CA LEU A 380 -18.36 11.90 -19.13
C LEU A 380 -18.83 12.74 -20.34
N VAL A 381 -18.93 12.11 -21.52
CA VAL A 381 -19.43 12.78 -22.74
C VAL A 381 -20.91 13.13 -22.64
N ALA A 382 -21.73 12.28 -21.99
CA ALA A 382 -23.14 12.55 -21.78
C ALA A 382 -23.37 13.73 -20.80
N VAL A 383 -22.59 13.82 -19.73
CA VAL A 383 -22.64 14.91 -18.75
C VAL A 383 -22.19 16.23 -19.38
N LEU A 384 -21.15 16.23 -20.22
CA LEU A 384 -20.65 17.42 -20.91
C LEU A 384 -21.62 17.91 -22.01
N ARG A 385 -22.33 16.99 -22.69
CA ARG A 385 -23.38 17.36 -23.66
C ARG A 385 -24.62 17.94 -22.98
N ARG A 386 -25.05 17.46 -21.82
CA ARG A 386 -26.17 18.04 -21.06
C ARG A 386 -25.90 19.45 -20.55
N ARG A 387 -24.65 19.81 -20.25
CA ARG A 387 -24.30 21.20 -19.84
C ARG A 387 -24.26 22.22 -21.00
N ARG A 388 -24.24 21.78 -22.26
CA ARG A 388 -24.28 22.70 -23.42
C ARG A 388 -25.68 23.08 -23.90
N SER A 389 -26.73 22.38 -23.44
CA SER A 389 -28.11 22.65 -23.89
C SER A 389 -28.94 23.57 -22.97
N SER A 390 -28.37 24.06 -21.86
CA SER A 390 -29.03 25.04 -20.98
C SER A 390 -28.45 26.43 -21.13
N ARG A 391 -28.48 27.00 -22.35
CA ARG A 391 -28.37 28.44 -22.52
C ARG A 391 -29.76 29.06 -22.33
N ILE A 392 -30.00 29.62 -21.16
CA ILE A 392 -31.15 30.47 -20.87
C ILE A 392 -30.95 31.75 -21.67
N THR A 393 -31.83 32.03 -22.64
CA THR A 393 -31.94 33.30 -23.33
C THR A 393 -32.62 34.28 -22.37
N TYR A 394 -31.85 35.23 -21.89
CA TYR A 394 -32.36 36.39 -21.15
C TYR A 394 -32.97 37.37 -22.16
N ARG A 395 -34.27 37.72 -22.01
CA ARG A 395 -35.00 38.77 -22.74
C ARG A 395 -35.28 39.91 -21.76
N PRO A 396 -34.80 41.15 -21.97
CA PRO A 396 -35.10 42.26 -21.06
C PRO A 396 -36.55 42.72 -21.24
N PRO A 397 -37.20 43.26 -20.17
CA PRO A 397 -38.52 43.88 -20.27
C PRO A 397 -38.43 45.30 -20.87
N HIS A 398 -39.48 45.66 -21.61
CA HIS A 398 -39.74 47.01 -22.13
C HIS A 398 -40.17 47.93 -21.00
#